data_58d927dd1e45c0289420b974562c9423
#
_entry.id   58d927dd1e45c0289420b974562c9423
#
_cell.length_a   1.000
_cell.length_b   1.000
_cell.length_c   1.000
_cell.angle_alpha   90.00
_cell.angle_beta   90.00
_cell.angle_gamma   90.00
#
_symmetry.space_group_name_H-M   'P 1'
#
loop_
_entity.id
_entity.type
_entity.pdbx_description
1 polymer ?
#
loop_
_entity_poly.entity_id
_entity_poly.type
_entity_poly.pdbx_seq_one_letter_code
_entity_poly.pdbx_strand_id
1 'polypeptide(L)'
;SNKEEIAPGGLNTNILNSYLAHLRKENIAEASIARAVVVLRNFARFCEKEGGIPSLLKDFEPPRVPKRLPKALPIETINRIIDSVSIDDAIGLRDRTILELLYSTGARISELVELKVRDLSNLIEQQTLKLFGKGNKERVVPVGSMASKSLEDYLVRSRPMLLKGKRGEALFLNSRGEKISRQIVWQIIQERSAKAGVNEHLSPHTFRHSFATHLIDGGADIRVVQELLGHANVTTTQIYTLVTLDKVRESYFAAHPRAK
;
A
#
# COMPACT_ATOMS: atom_id res chain seq x y z
N SER A 1 29.25 -20.08 -20.71
CA SER A 1 29.20 -18.69 -20.28
C SER A 1 30.20 -18.51 -19.14
N ASN A 2 31.34 -17.85 -19.42
CA ASN A 2 32.33 -17.52 -18.42
C ASN A 2 31.68 -16.57 -17.40
N LYS A 3 31.51 -17.06 -16.17
CA LYS A 3 31.28 -16.21 -15.00
C LYS A 3 32.61 -15.64 -14.57
N GLU A 4 33.06 -14.55 -15.17
CA GLU A 4 34.13 -13.75 -14.59
C GLU A 4 33.61 -13.12 -13.31
N GLU A 5 34.18 -13.47 -12.16
CA GLU A 5 33.95 -12.80 -10.90
C GLU A 5 34.53 -11.39 -10.99
N ILE A 6 33.63 -10.39 -11.06
CA ILE A 6 34.02 -8.98 -11.08
C ILE A 6 34.23 -8.54 -9.64
N ALA A 7 35.45 -8.26 -9.25
CA ALA A 7 35.73 -7.63 -7.97
C ALA A 7 35.01 -6.27 -7.86
N PRO A 8 34.64 -5.80 -6.67
CA PRO A 8 33.93 -4.52 -6.50
C PRO A 8 34.60 -3.32 -7.16
N GLY A 9 35.99 -3.31 -7.22
CA GLY A 9 36.76 -2.28 -7.91
C GLY A 9 36.75 -2.37 -9.43
N GLY A 10 36.29 -3.47 -10.01
CA GLY A 10 36.15 -3.67 -11.46
C GLY A 10 34.86 -3.11 -12.06
N LEU A 11 33.91 -2.65 -11.23
CA LEU A 11 32.64 -2.05 -11.68
C LEU A 11 32.91 -0.71 -12.38
N ASN A 12 32.80 -0.71 -13.70
CA ASN A 12 32.95 0.47 -14.54
C ASN A 12 31.76 0.69 -15.45
N THR A 13 31.74 1.83 -16.14
CA THR A 13 30.62 2.24 -17.02
C THR A 13 30.39 1.24 -18.15
N ASN A 14 31.42 0.60 -18.70
CA ASN A 14 31.30 -0.35 -19.81
C ASN A 14 30.57 -1.64 -19.34
N ILE A 15 30.97 -2.17 -18.18
CA ILE A 15 30.31 -3.35 -17.59
C ILE A 15 28.83 -3.04 -17.27
N LEU A 16 28.56 -1.85 -16.72
CA LEU A 16 27.21 -1.43 -16.45
C LEU A 16 26.38 -1.33 -17.74
N ASN A 17 26.91 -0.71 -18.80
CA ASN A 17 26.24 -0.61 -20.09
C ASN A 17 25.94 -1.99 -20.70
N SER A 18 26.91 -2.93 -20.64
CA SER A 18 26.71 -4.29 -21.10
C SER A 18 25.62 -5.02 -20.32
N TYR A 19 25.57 -4.84 -18.99
CA TYR A 19 24.53 -5.37 -18.13
C TYR A 19 23.16 -4.79 -18.47
N LEU A 20 23.05 -3.48 -18.69
CA LEU A 20 21.80 -2.83 -19.08
C LEU A 20 21.31 -3.31 -20.45
N ALA A 21 22.23 -3.50 -21.40
CA ALA A 21 21.92 -4.08 -22.71
C ALA A 21 21.38 -5.51 -22.58
N HIS A 22 21.97 -6.31 -21.70
CA HIS A 22 21.49 -7.66 -21.39
C HIS A 22 20.08 -7.63 -20.79
N LEU A 23 19.80 -6.76 -19.79
CA LEU A 23 18.47 -6.64 -19.20
C LEU A 23 17.40 -6.24 -20.23
N ARG A 24 17.75 -5.36 -21.21
CA ARG A 24 16.84 -5.01 -22.30
C ARG A 24 16.57 -6.17 -23.24
N LYS A 25 17.60 -6.96 -23.55
CA LYS A 25 17.45 -8.17 -24.34
C LYS A 25 16.55 -9.21 -23.69
N GLU A 26 16.58 -9.30 -22.36
CA GLU A 26 15.68 -10.14 -21.56
C GLU A 26 14.26 -9.51 -21.37
N ASN A 27 13.95 -8.42 -22.08
CA ASN A 27 12.67 -7.71 -21.99
C ASN A 27 12.31 -7.21 -20.59
N ILE A 28 13.30 -6.88 -19.76
CA ILE A 28 13.07 -6.27 -18.44
C ILE A 28 12.56 -4.84 -18.61
N ALA A 29 11.50 -4.49 -17.89
CA ALA A 29 10.89 -3.16 -17.97
C ALA A 29 11.90 -2.04 -17.60
N GLU A 30 11.89 -0.93 -18.33
CA GLU A 30 12.81 0.22 -18.12
C GLU A 30 12.77 0.76 -16.69
N ALA A 31 11.60 0.70 -16.01
CA ALA A 31 11.49 1.06 -14.58
C ALA A 31 12.31 0.14 -13.67
N SER A 32 12.40 -1.15 -13.99
CA SER A 32 13.22 -2.13 -13.26
C SER A 32 14.70 -1.92 -13.56
N ILE A 33 15.02 -1.60 -14.81
CA ILE A 33 16.39 -1.26 -15.25
C ILE A 33 16.88 0.00 -14.51
N ALA A 34 16.07 1.07 -14.47
CA ALA A 34 16.39 2.29 -13.74
C ALA A 34 16.64 2.01 -12.24
N ARG A 35 15.83 1.13 -11.65
CA ARG A 35 15.99 0.71 -10.24
C ARG A 35 17.30 -0.07 -10.03
N ALA A 36 17.65 -0.97 -10.95
CA ALA A 36 18.93 -1.69 -10.90
C ALA A 36 20.13 -0.74 -10.93
N VAL A 37 20.09 0.29 -11.78
CA VAL A 37 21.14 1.33 -11.82
C VAL A 37 21.27 2.05 -10.48
N VAL A 38 20.15 2.44 -9.84
CA VAL A 38 20.17 3.09 -8.52
C VAL A 38 20.79 2.17 -7.46
N VAL A 39 20.47 0.87 -7.48
CA VAL A 39 21.04 -0.11 -6.54
C VAL A 39 22.55 -0.22 -6.74
N LEU A 40 23.02 -0.36 -7.99
CA LEU A 40 24.45 -0.47 -8.30
C LEU A 40 25.23 0.79 -7.93
N ARG A 41 24.66 1.98 -8.15
CA ARG A 41 25.27 3.25 -7.69
C ARG A 41 25.39 3.31 -6.17
N ASN A 42 24.34 2.91 -5.45
CA ASN A 42 24.38 2.90 -3.98
C ASN A 42 25.39 1.89 -3.45
N PHE A 43 25.48 0.73 -4.09
CA PHE A 43 26.51 -0.27 -3.77
C PHE A 43 27.92 0.26 -4.05
N ALA A 44 28.15 0.88 -5.20
CA ALA A 44 29.44 1.48 -5.54
C ALA A 44 29.85 2.59 -4.55
N ARG A 45 28.91 3.44 -4.12
CA ARG A 45 29.16 4.44 -3.05
C ARG A 45 29.49 3.81 -1.70
N PHE A 46 28.82 2.70 -1.37
CA PHE A 46 29.13 1.95 -0.16
C PHE A 46 30.56 1.39 -0.21
N CYS A 47 30.96 0.76 -1.32
CA CYS A 47 32.33 0.24 -1.50
C CYS A 47 33.38 1.35 -1.42
N GLU A 48 33.09 2.53 -1.94
CA GLU A 48 33.97 3.68 -1.82
C GLU A 48 34.17 4.12 -0.37
N LYS A 49 33.06 4.21 0.37
CA LYS A 49 33.07 4.68 1.77
C LYS A 49 33.74 3.70 2.72
N GLU A 50 33.44 2.41 2.59
CA GLU A 50 33.89 1.37 3.53
C GLU A 50 35.20 0.69 3.09
N GLY A 51 35.46 0.61 1.79
CA GLY A 51 36.60 -0.12 1.21
C GLY A 51 37.64 0.75 0.51
N GLY A 52 37.46 2.07 0.45
CA GLY A 52 38.39 2.99 -0.24
C GLY A 52 38.50 2.76 -1.75
N ILE A 53 37.55 2.00 -2.34
CA ILE A 53 37.53 1.66 -3.76
C ILE A 53 36.85 2.80 -4.54
N PRO A 54 37.54 3.51 -5.45
CA PRO A 54 36.95 4.61 -6.18
C PRO A 54 35.72 4.19 -6.96
N SER A 55 34.61 4.93 -6.81
CA SER A 55 33.38 4.66 -7.54
C SER A 55 33.40 5.31 -8.92
N LEU A 56 33.50 4.49 -9.97
CA LEU A 56 33.40 4.93 -11.37
C LEU A 56 31.95 5.10 -11.84
N LEU A 57 30.96 4.83 -10.97
CA LEU A 57 29.54 4.89 -11.30
C LEU A 57 28.83 6.12 -10.70
N LYS A 58 29.57 7.05 -10.08
CA LYS A 58 28.96 8.22 -9.38
C LYS A 58 28.05 9.03 -10.29
N ASP A 59 28.51 9.28 -11.52
CA ASP A 59 27.86 10.17 -12.47
C ASP A 59 26.98 9.43 -13.48
N PHE A 60 26.83 8.11 -13.30
CA PHE A 60 25.99 7.34 -14.20
C PHE A 60 24.51 7.60 -13.90
N GLU A 61 23.83 8.28 -14.80
CA GLU A 61 22.41 8.57 -14.65
C GLU A 61 21.54 7.34 -14.99
N PRO A 62 20.55 7.00 -14.15
CA PRO A 62 19.58 5.98 -14.50
C PRO A 62 18.74 6.41 -15.72
N PRO A 63 18.27 5.46 -16.55
CA PRO A 63 17.37 5.77 -17.65
C PRO A 63 16.18 6.60 -17.18
N ARG A 64 15.81 7.63 -17.94
CA ARG A 64 14.61 8.43 -17.66
C ARG A 64 13.37 7.59 -17.96
N VAL A 65 12.71 7.15 -16.92
CA VAL A 65 11.41 6.47 -17.04
C VAL A 65 10.31 7.51 -16.93
N PRO A 66 9.42 7.64 -17.93
CA PRO A 66 8.27 8.50 -17.79
C PRO A 66 7.47 8.10 -16.55
N LYS A 67 7.34 8.99 -15.57
CA LYS A 67 6.47 8.77 -14.42
C LYS A 67 5.03 8.80 -14.94
N ARG A 68 4.46 7.64 -15.22
CA ARG A 68 3.01 7.54 -15.30
C ARG A 68 2.49 7.77 -13.88
N LEU A 69 1.95 8.97 -13.64
CA LEU A 69 1.20 9.21 -12.41
C LEU A 69 0.03 8.22 -12.43
N PRO A 70 -0.08 7.32 -11.46
CA PRO A 70 -1.26 6.48 -11.37
C PRO A 70 -2.47 7.40 -11.30
N LYS A 71 -3.41 7.24 -12.21
CA LYS A 71 -4.67 7.97 -12.16
C LYS A 71 -5.50 7.38 -11.03
N ALA A 72 -6.12 8.25 -10.23
CA ALA A 72 -7.15 7.83 -9.30
C ALA A 72 -8.30 7.19 -10.10
N LEU A 73 -8.86 6.11 -9.59
CA LEU A 73 -10.06 5.52 -10.19
C LEU A 73 -11.26 6.43 -9.89
N PRO A 74 -12.23 6.56 -10.80
CA PRO A 74 -13.50 7.20 -10.47
C PRO A 74 -14.19 6.53 -9.28
N ILE A 75 -14.94 7.30 -8.48
CA ILE A 75 -15.69 6.80 -7.31
C ILE A 75 -16.60 5.64 -7.72
N GLU A 76 -17.31 5.77 -8.84
CA GLU A 76 -18.21 4.75 -9.38
C GLU A 76 -17.48 3.44 -9.72
N THR A 77 -16.24 3.54 -10.17
CA THR A 77 -15.42 2.36 -10.46
C THR A 77 -15.00 1.65 -9.17
N ILE A 78 -14.57 2.39 -8.13
CA ILE A 78 -14.29 1.81 -6.82
C ILE A 78 -15.54 1.15 -6.24
N ASN A 79 -16.69 1.83 -6.27
CA ASN A 79 -17.95 1.28 -5.80
C ASN A 79 -18.30 -0.01 -6.54
N ARG A 80 -18.21 -0.02 -7.88
CA ARG A 80 -18.47 -1.22 -8.69
C ARG A 80 -17.55 -2.38 -8.33
N ILE A 81 -16.27 -2.14 -8.07
CA ILE A 81 -15.33 -3.19 -7.64
C ILE A 81 -15.75 -3.77 -6.30
N ILE A 82 -16.01 -2.93 -5.30
CA ILE A 82 -16.37 -3.37 -3.95
C ILE A 82 -17.74 -4.07 -3.96
N ASP A 83 -18.72 -3.51 -4.64
CA ASP A 83 -20.09 -4.02 -4.66
C ASP A 83 -20.26 -5.28 -5.53
N SER A 84 -19.30 -5.56 -6.44
CA SER A 84 -19.24 -6.82 -7.21
C SER A 84 -18.90 -8.04 -6.36
N VAL A 85 -18.43 -7.85 -5.12
CA VAL A 85 -18.05 -8.96 -4.24
C VAL A 85 -19.30 -9.52 -3.58
N SER A 86 -19.64 -10.78 -3.91
CA SER A 86 -20.70 -11.51 -3.17
C SER A 86 -20.32 -11.63 -1.71
N ILE A 87 -21.34 -11.51 -0.84
CA ILE A 87 -21.23 -11.64 0.62
C ILE A 87 -21.92 -12.90 1.15
N ASP A 88 -22.19 -13.87 0.26
CA ASP A 88 -22.92 -15.09 0.59
C ASP A 88 -22.04 -16.10 1.34
N ASP A 89 -20.73 -16.01 1.16
CA ASP A 89 -19.75 -16.87 1.81
C ASP A 89 -18.72 -16.11 2.66
N ALA A 90 -17.99 -16.86 3.47
CA ALA A 90 -16.99 -16.29 4.37
C ALA A 90 -15.81 -15.64 3.65
N ILE A 91 -15.45 -16.12 2.47
CA ILE A 91 -14.35 -15.58 1.66
C ILE A 91 -14.78 -14.25 1.03
N GLY A 92 -15.99 -14.18 0.49
CA GLY A 92 -16.55 -12.96 -0.09
C GLY A 92 -16.71 -11.85 0.94
N LEU A 93 -17.27 -12.15 2.13
CA LEU A 93 -17.35 -11.19 3.23
C LEU A 93 -15.97 -10.65 3.62
N ARG A 94 -14.97 -11.52 3.74
CA ARG A 94 -13.59 -11.11 4.01
C ARG A 94 -13.04 -10.19 2.90
N ASP A 95 -13.20 -10.59 1.66
CA ASP A 95 -12.66 -9.85 0.50
C ASP A 95 -13.30 -8.47 0.40
N ARG A 96 -14.62 -8.38 0.56
CA ARG A 96 -15.33 -7.09 0.58
C ARG A 96 -14.81 -6.20 1.70
N THR A 97 -14.67 -6.74 2.91
CA THR A 97 -14.18 -5.98 4.06
C THR A 97 -12.74 -5.46 3.85
N ILE A 98 -11.88 -6.27 3.22
CA ILE A 98 -10.53 -5.84 2.86
C ILE A 98 -10.56 -4.64 1.90
N LEU A 99 -11.38 -4.70 0.85
CA LEU A 99 -11.50 -3.61 -0.13
C LEU A 99 -12.10 -2.35 0.49
N GLU A 100 -13.14 -2.50 1.30
CA GLU A 100 -13.76 -1.39 2.05
C GLU A 100 -12.73 -0.69 2.95
N LEU A 101 -11.97 -1.46 3.75
CA LEU A 101 -10.97 -0.86 4.63
C LEU A 101 -9.80 -0.22 3.87
N LEU A 102 -9.32 -0.84 2.79
CA LEU A 102 -8.28 -0.24 1.96
C LEU A 102 -8.71 1.13 1.41
N TYR A 103 -9.95 1.22 0.93
CA TYR A 103 -10.47 2.46 0.38
C TYR A 103 -10.85 3.47 1.47
N SER A 104 -11.49 3.04 2.56
CA SER A 104 -11.92 3.91 3.65
C SER A 104 -10.77 4.53 4.43
N THR A 105 -9.65 3.81 4.59
CA THR A 105 -8.54 4.24 5.45
C THR A 105 -7.29 4.69 4.70
N GLY A 106 -7.22 4.41 3.40
CA GLY A 106 -6.01 4.58 2.63
C GLY A 106 -4.81 3.78 3.17
N ALA A 107 -5.05 2.70 3.91
CA ALA A 107 -4.01 1.88 4.52
C ALA A 107 -3.06 1.29 3.48
N ARG A 108 -1.80 1.10 3.86
CA ARG A 108 -0.90 0.26 3.08
C ARG A 108 -1.29 -1.20 3.28
N ILE A 109 -1.14 -2.01 2.24
CA ILE A 109 -1.44 -3.45 2.33
C ILE A 109 -0.69 -4.14 3.48
N SER A 110 0.56 -3.71 3.76
CA SER A 110 1.33 -4.23 4.90
C SER A 110 0.73 -3.86 6.24
N GLU A 111 0.13 -2.70 6.38
CA GLU A 111 -0.56 -2.27 7.59
C GLU A 111 -1.84 -3.07 7.79
N LEU A 112 -2.62 -3.24 6.72
CA LEU A 112 -3.88 -3.99 6.76
C LEU A 112 -3.69 -5.46 7.16
N VAL A 113 -2.70 -6.17 6.60
CA VAL A 113 -2.47 -7.59 6.91
C VAL A 113 -1.91 -7.83 8.31
N GLU A 114 -1.30 -6.81 8.93
CA GLU A 114 -0.78 -6.88 10.30
C GLU A 114 -1.83 -6.55 11.38
N LEU A 115 -3.03 -6.07 10.98
CA LEU A 115 -4.09 -5.77 11.93
C LEU A 115 -4.48 -6.99 12.76
N LYS A 116 -4.73 -6.75 14.03
CA LYS A 116 -5.22 -7.72 15.01
C LYS A 116 -6.61 -7.33 15.48
N VAL A 117 -7.37 -8.28 15.97
CA VAL A 117 -8.72 -8.03 16.53
C VAL A 117 -8.69 -6.98 17.66
N ARG A 118 -7.66 -6.99 18.49
CA ARG A 118 -7.49 -6.01 19.59
C ARG A 118 -7.31 -4.56 19.10
N ASP A 119 -6.84 -4.36 17.85
CA ASP A 119 -6.62 -3.02 17.30
C ASP A 119 -7.94 -2.32 16.94
N LEU A 120 -9.07 -3.03 17.04
CA LEU A 120 -10.41 -2.53 16.77
C LEU A 120 -11.09 -1.88 17.99
N SER A 121 -10.43 -1.80 19.15
CA SER A 121 -11.01 -1.31 20.40
C SER A 121 -11.67 0.07 20.27
N ASN A 122 -11.12 0.96 19.45
CA ASN A 122 -11.63 2.31 19.25
C ASN A 122 -12.67 2.42 18.11
N LEU A 123 -12.97 1.31 17.43
CA LEU A 123 -13.84 1.37 16.26
C LEU A 123 -15.30 1.66 16.64
N ILE A 124 -15.80 1.04 17.72
CA ILE A 124 -17.20 1.15 18.15
C ILE A 124 -17.49 2.57 18.68
N GLU A 125 -16.63 3.07 19.56
CA GLU A 125 -16.87 4.36 20.22
C GLU A 125 -16.45 5.56 19.39
N GLN A 126 -15.33 5.45 18.68
CA GLN A 126 -14.69 6.58 18.00
C GLN A 126 -14.71 6.50 16.47
N GLN A 127 -15.18 5.40 15.91
CA GLN A 127 -15.12 5.12 14.46
C GLN A 127 -13.70 5.34 13.90
N THR A 128 -12.69 4.89 14.64
CA THR A 128 -11.27 5.04 14.26
C THR A 128 -10.53 3.71 14.35
N LEU A 129 -9.50 3.59 13.53
CA LEU A 129 -8.62 2.44 13.46
C LEU A 129 -7.18 2.88 13.64
N LYS A 130 -6.44 2.19 14.52
CA LYS A 130 -5.02 2.40 14.70
C LYS A 130 -4.23 1.57 13.68
N LEU A 131 -3.40 2.23 12.88
CA LEU A 131 -2.53 1.61 11.89
C LEU A 131 -1.06 1.77 12.29
N PHE A 132 -0.27 0.71 12.07
CA PHE A 132 1.15 0.67 12.39
C PHE A 132 1.99 0.70 11.11
N GLY A 133 2.73 1.78 10.90
CA GLY A 133 3.61 1.99 9.74
C GLY A 133 5.04 1.51 9.95
N LYS A 134 5.90 1.84 8.99
CA LYS A 134 7.35 1.52 9.05
C LYS A 134 7.98 2.16 10.30
N GLY A 135 8.76 1.35 11.04
CA GLY A 135 9.43 1.80 12.27
C GLY A 135 8.48 1.92 13.46
N ASN A 136 7.40 1.16 13.47
CA ASN A 136 6.38 1.14 14.54
C ASN A 136 5.71 2.52 14.79
N LYS A 137 5.71 3.39 13.77
CA LYS A 137 4.99 4.66 13.85
C LYS A 137 3.49 4.41 13.75
N GLU A 138 2.76 4.86 14.76
CA GLU A 138 1.31 4.74 14.83
C GLU A 138 0.63 5.94 14.16
N ARG A 139 -0.52 5.69 13.56
CA ARG A 139 -1.48 6.74 13.20
C ARG A 139 -2.90 6.24 13.39
N VAL A 140 -3.78 7.14 13.75
CA VAL A 140 -5.21 6.89 13.91
C VAL A 140 -5.91 7.42 12.66
N VAL A 141 -6.74 6.58 12.04
CA VAL A 141 -7.50 6.94 10.84
C VAL A 141 -8.99 6.73 11.08
N PRO A 142 -9.87 7.62 10.62
CA PRO A 142 -11.30 7.41 10.66
C PRO A 142 -11.69 6.21 9.77
N VAL A 143 -12.79 5.57 10.11
CA VAL A 143 -13.37 4.46 9.33
C VAL A 143 -14.81 4.81 9.00
N GLY A 144 -15.14 4.87 7.72
CA GLY A 144 -16.49 5.18 7.26
C GLY A 144 -17.50 4.10 7.62
N SER A 145 -18.80 4.45 7.61
CA SER A 145 -19.89 3.58 8.01
C SER A 145 -19.95 2.28 7.21
N MET A 146 -19.72 2.35 5.88
CA MET A 146 -19.72 1.17 5.02
C MET A 146 -18.61 0.18 5.39
N ALA A 147 -17.42 0.68 5.66
CA ALA A 147 -16.29 -0.15 6.09
C ALA A 147 -16.51 -0.72 7.50
N SER A 148 -17.04 0.06 8.43
CA SER A 148 -17.38 -0.38 9.79
C SER A 148 -18.41 -1.52 9.75
N LYS A 149 -19.50 -1.34 8.99
CA LYS A 149 -20.54 -2.38 8.83
C LYS A 149 -19.97 -3.66 8.20
N SER A 150 -19.18 -3.51 7.14
CA SER A 150 -18.56 -4.67 6.49
C SER A 150 -17.62 -5.42 7.45
N LEU A 151 -16.90 -4.69 8.32
CA LEU A 151 -16.02 -5.26 9.32
C LEU A 151 -16.79 -6.00 10.42
N GLU A 152 -17.90 -5.45 10.89
CA GLU A 152 -18.80 -6.12 11.84
C GLU A 152 -19.34 -7.43 11.26
N ASP A 153 -19.86 -7.41 10.04
CA ASP A 153 -20.34 -8.60 9.33
C ASP A 153 -19.22 -9.66 9.19
N TYR A 154 -18.03 -9.23 8.86
CA TYR A 154 -16.86 -10.12 8.77
C TYR A 154 -16.53 -10.77 10.12
N LEU A 155 -16.47 -9.99 11.19
CA LEU A 155 -16.15 -10.48 12.54
C LEU A 155 -17.14 -11.49 13.06
N VAL A 156 -18.43 -11.25 12.80
CA VAL A 156 -19.53 -12.11 13.32
C VAL A 156 -19.75 -13.33 12.43
N ARG A 157 -19.80 -13.16 11.11
CA ARG A 157 -20.27 -14.20 10.18
C ARG A 157 -19.14 -14.94 9.48
N SER A 158 -18.03 -14.29 9.17
CA SER A 158 -16.99 -14.86 8.33
C SER A 158 -15.77 -15.34 9.13
N ARG A 159 -15.22 -14.47 9.98
CA ARG A 159 -13.99 -14.77 10.70
C ARG A 159 -14.06 -16.05 11.56
N PRO A 160 -15.13 -16.33 12.31
CA PRO A 160 -15.25 -17.58 13.06
C PRO A 160 -15.20 -18.83 12.16
N MET A 161 -15.85 -18.77 11.01
CA MET A 161 -15.83 -19.85 10.01
C MET A 161 -14.42 -20.08 9.45
N LEU A 162 -13.70 -18.98 9.13
CA LEU A 162 -12.32 -19.06 8.62
C LEU A 162 -11.34 -19.52 9.68
N LEU A 163 -11.57 -19.17 10.96
CA LEU A 163 -10.69 -19.55 12.07
C LEU A 163 -10.73 -21.07 12.35
N LYS A 164 -11.84 -21.75 11.99
CA LYS A 164 -11.99 -23.21 12.11
C LYS A 164 -11.65 -23.76 13.52
N GLY A 165 -12.06 -23.05 14.57
CA GLY A 165 -11.78 -23.40 15.94
C GLY A 165 -10.34 -23.16 16.43
N LYS A 166 -9.45 -22.66 15.57
CA LYS A 166 -8.09 -22.29 15.95
C LYS A 166 -8.09 -21.02 16.81
N ARG A 167 -7.00 -20.79 17.55
CA ARG A 167 -6.74 -19.49 18.20
C ARG A 167 -5.88 -18.63 17.29
N GLY A 168 -6.22 -17.35 17.16
CA GLY A 168 -5.44 -16.43 16.33
C GLY A 168 -5.84 -14.97 16.57
N GLU A 169 -4.85 -14.08 16.70
CA GLU A 169 -5.06 -12.65 16.92
C GLU A 169 -5.25 -11.87 15.62
N ALA A 170 -4.78 -12.41 14.48
CA ALA A 170 -4.84 -11.72 13.21
C ALA A 170 -6.29 -11.37 12.84
N LEU A 171 -6.51 -10.14 12.39
CA LEU A 171 -7.84 -9.70 11.95
C LEU A 171 -8.26 -10.49 10.71
N PHE A 172 -7.48 -10.41 9.65
CA PHE A 172 -7.80 -11.07 8.38
C PHE A 172 -7.13 -12.42 8.24
N LEU A 173 -7.94 -13.41 7.88
CA LEU A 173 -7.52 -14.80 7.77
C LEU A 173 -7.61 -15.28 6.30
N ASN A 174 -6.71 -16.18 5.94
CA ASN A 174 -6.80 -16.94 4.70
C ASN A 174 -7.79 -18.12 4.85
N SER A 175 -8.02 -18.89 3.78
CA SER A 175 -8.91 -20.05 3.78
C SER A 175 -8.46 -21.19 4.70
N ARG A 176 -7.22 -21.17 5.21
CA ARG A 176 -6.66 -22.15 6.15
C ARG A 176 -6.80 -21.70 7.61
N GLY A 177 -7.33 -20.51 7.87
CA GLY A 177 -7.45 -19.93 9.21
C GLY A 177 -6.16 -19.30 9.73
N GLU A 178 -5.21 -18.99 8.87
CA GLU A 178 -3.95 -18.33 9.18
C GLU A 178 -4.00 -16.86 8.77
N LYS A 179 -3.06 -16.05 9.26
CA LYS A 179 -2.93 -14.65 8.85
C LYS A 179 -2.85 -14.53 7.32
N ILE A 180 -3.65 -13.63 6.74
CA ILE A 180 -3.63 -13.37 5.30
C ILE A 180 -2.30 -12.75 4.87
N SER A 181 -1.80 -13.13 3.69
CA SER A 181 -0.58 -12.55 3.13
C SER A 181 -0.87 -11.35 2.23
N ARG A 182 0.12 -10.47 2.05
CA ARG A 182 0.06 -9.36 1.09
C ARG A 182 -0.23 -9.83 -0.34
N GLN A 183 0.30 -10.98 -0.71
CA GLN A 183 0.09 -11.58 -2.03
C GLN A 183 -1.37 -11.96 -2.25
N ILE A 184 -2.03 -12.58 -1.25
CA ILE A 184 -3.46 -12.91 -1.33
C ILE A 184 -4.30 -11.63 -1.47
N VAL A 185 -4.02 -10.59 -0.69
CA VAL A 185 -4.76 -9.32 -0.80
C VAL A 185 -4.54 -8.67 -2.18
N TRP A 186 -3.34 -8.76 -2.73
CA TRP A 186 -3.08 -8.30 -4.09
C TRP A 186 -3.90 -9.10 -5.13
N GLN A 187 -3.96 -10.42 -5.01
CA GLN A 187 -4.79 -11.28 -5.87
C GLN A 187 -6.28 -10.92 -5.76
N ILE A 188 -6.79 -10.69 -4.55
CA ILE A 188 -8.17 -10.23 -4.33
C ILE A 188 -8.44 -8.96 -5.14
N ILE A 189 -7.57 -7.96 -5.06
CA ILE A 189 -7.73 -6.72 -5.83
C ILE A 189 -7.80 -7.02 -7.33
N GLN A 190 -6.89 -7.84 -7.87
CA GLN A 190 -6.87 -8.16 -9.30
C GLN A 190 -8.15 -8.90 -9.73
N GLU A 191 -8.53 -9.96 -9.01
CA GLU A 191 -9.69 -10.79 -9.35
C GLU A 191 -11.00 -10.00 -9.27
N ARG A 192 -11.18 -9.21 -8.21
CA ARG A 192 -12.42 -8.41 -8.03
C ARG A 192 -12.50 -7.26 -9.04
N SER A 193 -11.37 -6.64 -9.37
CA SER A 193 -11.31 -5.63 -10.41
C SER A 193 -11.65 -6.20 -11.79
N ALA A 194 -11.10 -7.36 -12.15
CA ALA A 194 -11.41 -8.03 -13.39
C ALA A 194 -12.91 -8.41 -13.49
N LYS A 195 -13.49 -8.94 -12.40
CA LYS A 195 -14.94 -9.26 -12.32
C LYS A 195 -15.82 -8.02 -12.46
N ALA A 196 -15.35 -6.86 -11.99
CA ALA A 196 -16.04 -5.58 -12.15
C ALA A 196 -15.85 -4.95 -13.55
N GLY A 197 -15.20 -5.64 -14.48
CA GLY A 197 -14.94 -5.15 -15.84
C GLY A 197 -13.86 -4.09 -15.92
N VAL A 198 -12.95 -4.02 -14.92
CA VAL A 198 -11.82 -3.11 -14.92
C VAL A 198 -10.59 -3.86 -15.44
N ASN A 199 -10.21 -3.54 -16.67
CA ASN A 199 -9.13 -4.24 -17.38
C ASN A 199 -7.72 -3.70 -17.04
N GLU A 200 -7.63 -2.66 -16.23
CA GLU A 200 -6.36 -2.10 -15.82
C GLU A 200 -5.77 -2.90 -14.65
N HIS A 201 -4.44 -3.07 -14.67
CA HIS A 201 -3.72 -3.66 -13.53
C HIS A 201 -3.79 -2.73 -12.31
N LEU A 202 -4.75 -2.99 -11.44
CA LEU A 202 -4.90 -2.25 -10.20
C LEU A 202 -3.96 -2.78 -9.12
N SER A 203 -3.51 -1.88 -8.27
CA SER A 203 -2.64 -2.20 -7.15
C SER A 203 -3.23 -1.64 -5.85
N PRO A 204 -2.78 -2.10 -4.68
CA PRO A 204 -3.15 -1.47 -3.41
C PRO A 204 -2.81 0.02 -3.37
N HIS A 205 -1.77 0.44 -4.10
CA HIS A 205 -1.42 1.86 -4.24
C HIS A 205 -2.48 2.63 -5.03
N THR A 206 -3.18 2.00 -5.97
CA THR A 206 -4.27 2.62 -6.71
C THR A 206 -5.43 2.97 -5.78
N PHE A 207 -5.84 2.04 -4.88
CA PHE A 207 -6.87 2.31 -3.86
C PHE A 207 -6.47 3.47 -2.94
N ARG A 208 -5.24 3.44 -2.44
CA ARG A 208 -4.71 4.50 -1.57
C ARG A 208 -4.60 5.84 -2.29
N HIS A 209 -4.22 5.86 -3.57
CA HIS A 209 -4.17 7.07 -4.37
C HIS A 209 -5.58 7.62 -4.61
N SER A 210 -6.55 6.76 -4.95
CA SER A 210 -7.95 7.14 -5.11
C SER A 210 -8.54 7.69 -3.80
N PHE A 211 -8.26 7.07 -2.65
CA PHE A 211 -8.61 7.61 -1.34
C PHE A 211 -8.11 9.04 -1.15
N ALA A 212 -6.81 9.28 -1.42
CA ALA A 212 -6.22 10.61 -1.27
C ALA A 212 -6.87 11.65 -2.19
N THR A 213 -7.05 11.29 -3.47
CA THR A 213 -7.64 12.16 -4.48
C THR A 213 -9.08 12.49 -4.14
N HIS A 214 -9.89 11.49 -3.80
CA HIS A 214 -11.30 11.69 -3.50
C HIS A 214 -11.54 12.50 -2.22
N LEU A 215 -10.66 12.40 -1.22
CA LEU A 215 -10.72 13.28 -0.06
C LEU A 215 -10.42 14.73 -0.44
N ILE A 216 -9.40 14.98 -1.27
CA ILE A 216 -9.07 16.33 -1.73
C ILE A 216 -10.20 16.89 -2.60
N ASP A 217 -10.73 16.10 -3.53
CA ASP A 217 -11.85 16.48 -4.40
C ASP A 217 -13.14 16.75 -3.59
N GLY A 218 -13.32 16.03 -2.46
CA GLY A 218 -14.39 16.24 -1.48
C GLY A 218 -14.16 17.43 -0.54
N GLY A 219 -13.08 18.19 -0.71
CA GLY A 219 -12.78 19.42 0.03
C GLY A 219 -11.93 19.23 1.29
N ALA A 220 -11.36 18.06 1.51
CA ALA A 220 -10.45 17.87 2.64
C ALA A 220 -9.13 18.64 2.44
N ASP A 221 -8.63 19.24 3.53
CA ASP A 221 -7.32 19.89 3.51
C ASP A 221 -6.21 18.87 3.19
N ILE A 222 -5.29 19.25 2.31
CA ILE A 222 -4.17 18.39 1.91
C ILE A 222 -3.32 17.93 3.09
N ARG A 223 -3.21 18.74 4.15
CA ARG A 223 -2.47 18.39 5.38
C ARG A 223 -3.16 17.27 6.14
N VAL A 224 -4.50 17.31 6.21
CA VAL A 224 -5.31 16.22 6.80
C VAL A 224 -5.09 14.93 6.02
N VAL A 225 -5.11 14.99 4.69
CA VAL A 225 -4.87 13.82 3.84
C VAL A 225 -3.45 13.27 4.01
N GLN A 226 -2.44 14.14 4.12
CA GLN A 226 -1.05 13.72 4.37
C GLN A 226 -0.91 13.03 5.73
N GLU A 227 -1.58 13.52 6.77
CA GLU A 227 -1.61 12.91 8.10
C GLU A 227 -2.28 11.53 8.07
N LEU A 228 -3.47 11.43 7.50
CA LEU A 228 -4.17 10.15 7.29
C LEU A 228 -3.31 9.12 6.55
N LEU A 229 -2.52 9.56 5.59
CA LEU A 229 -1.62 8.70 4.83
C LEU A 229 -0.32 8.35 5.59
N GLY A 230 0.05 9.07 6.63
CA GLY A 230 1.30 8.86 7.36
C GLY A 230 2.53 9.10 6.47
N HIS A 231 2.60 10.25 5.79
CA HIS A 231 3.76 10.66 5.01
C HIS A 231 4.85 11.19 5.93
N ALA A 232 5.97 10.46 6.03
CA ALA A 232 7.07 10.73 6.95
C ALA A 232 7.95 11.96 6.60
N ASN A 233 7.70 12.64 5.50
CA ASN A 233 8.59 13.68 4.95
C ASN A 233 8.10 15.13 5.19
N VAL A 234 7.23 15.36 6.15
CA VAL A 234 7.05 16.73 6.62
C VAL A 234 7.97 16.91 7.80
N THR A 235 9.11 17.55 7.56
CA THR A 235 10.08 18.00 8.54
C THR A 235 9.43 19.06 9.44
N THR A 236 8.54 18.64 10.33
CA THR A 236 7.98 19.55 11.33
C THR A 236 7.36 18.76 12.48
N THR A 237 8.21 18.26 13.35
CA THR A 237 7.83 17.84 14.71
C THR A 237 7.32 19.04 15.54
N GLN A 238 7.19 20.22 14.96
CA GLN A 238 6.89 21.46 15.68
C GLN A 238 5.58 22.18 15.29
N ILE A 239 4.76 21.66 14.35
CA ILE A 239 3.50 22.33 13.96
C ILE A 239 2.26 21.46 14.29
N TYR A 240 2.43 20.36 15.00
CA TYR A 240 1.35 19.39 15.30
C TYR A 240 0.39 19.77 16.43
N THR A 241 0.33 21.04 16.82
CA THR A 241 -0.59 21.51 17.86
C THR A 241 -1.94 22.03 17.32
N LEU A 242 -2.23 21.98 16.03
CA LEU A 242 -3.42 22.65 15.49
C LEU A 242 -4.43 21.78 14.70
N VAL A 243 -4.13 20.51 14.42
CA VAL A 243 -5.16 19.62 13.82
C VAL A 243 -5.53 18.59 14.87
N THR A 244 -6.62 18.81 15.57
CA THR A 244 -7.16 17.85 16.53
C THR A 244 -7.72 16.63 15.78
N LEU A 245 -7.77 15.46 16.44
CA LEU A 245 -8.41 14.26 15.90
C LEU A 245 -9.85 14.57 15.44
N ASP A 246 -10.54 15.47 16.11
CA ASP A 246 -11.90 15.87 15.75
C ASP A 246 -11.94 16.59 14.40
N LYS A 247 -11.04 17.51 14.12
CA LYS A 247 -10.94 18.15 12.79
C LYS A 247 -10.60 17.18 11.67
N VAL A 248 -9.72 16.19 11.95
CA VAL A 248 -9.40 15.12 10.99
C VAL A 248 -10.65 14.28 10.70
N ARG A 249 -11.41 13.93 11.73
CA ARG A 249 -12.66 13.17 11.60
C ARG A 249 -13.71 13.97 10.83
N GLU A 250 -13.98 15.21 11.23
CA GLU A 250 -14.93 16.08 10.54
C GLU A 250 -14.62 16.22 9.06
N SER A 251 -13.36 16.53 8.73
CA SER A 251 -12.90 16.65 7.36
C SER A 251 -13.06 15.35 6.58
N TYR A 252 -12.75 14.19 7.20
CA TYR A 252 -12.93 12.89 6.59
C TYR A 252 -14.40 12.57 6.32
N PHE A 253 -15.29 12.73 7.33
CA PHE A 253 -16.71 12.41 7.19
C PHE A 253 -17.45 13.35 6.24
N ALA A 254 -16.95 14.58 6.08
CA ALA A 254 -17.49 15.52 5.10
C ALA A 254 -17.07 15.16 3.66
N ALA A 255 -15.83 14.68 3.46
CA ALA A 255 -15.22 14.54 2.15
C ALA A 255 -15.21 13.11 1.57
N HIS A 256 -15.18 12.06 2.41
CA HIS A 256 -15.00 10.70 1.92
C HIS A 256 -16.31 10.10 1.36
N PRO A 257 -16.34 9.56 0.12
CA PRO A 257 -17.57 9.10 -0.55
C PRO A 257 -18.34 7.97 0.17
N ARG A 258 -17.64 7.14 0.94
CA ARG A 258 -18.24 6.01 1.69
C ARG A 258 -18.18 6.21 3.20
N ALA A 259 -18.12 7.46 3.66
CA ALA A 259 -18.08 7.78 5.08
C ALA A 259 -19.46 7.66 5.75
N LYS A 260 -20.53 7.96 4.99
CA LYS A 260 -21.91 8.01 5.48
C LYS A 260 -22.65 6.71 5.24
#